data_a8e938a52f8e74138efc25a14602e47c
#
_entry.id   a8e938a52f8e74138efc25a14602e47c
#
_cell.length_a   1.000
_cell.length_b   1.000
_cell.length_c   1.000
_cell.angle_alpha   90.00
_cell.angle_beta   90.00
_cell.angle_gamma   90.00
#
_symmetry.space_group_name_H-M   'P 1'
#
loop_
_entity.id
_entity.type
_entity.pdbx_description
1 polymer ?
#
loop_
_entity_poly.entity_id
_entity_poly.type
_entity_poly.pdbx_seq_one_letter_code
_entity_poly.pdbx_strand_id
1 'polypeptide(L)'
;LRKIMPITHLTFLIGTLAISGFPLLSGFYSKDEIIGHLFAENPMLYGVIMFSVVLTAVYMFRLYFLTFHGSFRGTKHQKDHAHESPISMTLPLVILAILSVFGGLLNLPGLFLHEGAHWLTHYLAGAPGLGLIEHPEAAVNTTILLMAVASTVSIGVLIWAYLTYAKKGAIARKDSELSGWEVLSNRKLYWDELYHLLIVKPSEFLGTTLNNLVEGKILNAGIFGLALLTEKAGIQVRKLQNGLVSSYLLWMVIGLIMLIVFYLINTLNWN
;
A
#
# COMPACT_ATOMS: atom_id res chain seq x y z
N LEU A 1 3.29 27.54 -1.60
CA LEU A 1 2.67 26.86 -0.45
C LEU A 1 3.49 26.99 0.85
N ARG A 2 4.81 27.18 0.78
CA ARG A 2 5.71 27.25 1.95
C ARG A 2 5.23 28.15 3.10
N LYS A 3 4.62 29.33 2.78
CA LYS A 3 4.12 30.27 3.78
C LYS A 3 2.73 29.93 4.33
N ILE A 4 1.97 29.14 3.59
CA ILE A 4 0.58 28.77 3.92
C ILE A 4 0.57 27.51 4.79
N MET A 5 1.48 26.57 4.52
CA MET A 5 1.60 25.28 5.20
C MET A 5 3.03 25.08 5.74
N PRO A 6 3.44 25.81 6.77
CA PRO A 6 4.82 25.81 7.25
C PRO A 6 5.24 24.50 7.91
N ILE A 7 4.35 23.84 8.66
CA ILE A 7 4.65 22.56 9.34
C ILE A 7 4.81 21.48 8.29
N THR A 8 3.83 21.34 7.40
CA THR A 8 3.87 20.37 6.28
C THR A 8 5.10 20.60 5.40
N HIS A 9 5.43 21.86 5.09
CA HIS A 9 6.63 22.20 4.32
C HIS A 9 7.92 21.74 4.99
N LEU A 10 8.08 22.01 6.29
CA LEU A 10 9.31 21.69 7.04
C LEU A 10 9.48 20.17 7.19
N THR A 11 8.42 19.48 7.58
CA THR A 11 8.44 18.01 7.72
C THR A 11 8.70 17.31 6.40
N PHE A 12 8.12 17.81 5.30
CA PHE A 12 8.38 17.31 3.96
C PHE A 12 9.83 17.55 3.51
N LEU A 13 10.40 18.71 3.84
CA LEU A 13 11.80 19.00 3.58
C LEU A 13 12.71 18.01 4.29
N ILE A 14 12.49 17.80 5.59
CA ILE A 14 13.29 16.84 6.39
C ILE A 14 13.19 15.43 5.80
N GLY A 15 11.98 14.98 5.48
CA GLY A 15 11.77 13.68 4.82
C GLY A 15 12.45 13.58 3.46
N THR A 16 12.40 14.64 2.65
CA THR A 16 13.08 14.70 1.35
C THR A 16 14.59 14.60 1.50
N LEU A 17 15.18 15.33 2.45
CA LEU A 17 16.60 15.27 2.74
C LEU A 17 17.01 13.86 3.24
N ALA A 18 16.23 13.29 4.16
CA ALA A 18 16.51 11.95 4.69
C ALA A 18 16.47 10.87 3.60
N ILE A 19 15.41 10.84 2.78
CA ILE A 19 15.29 9.84 1.70
C ILE A 19 16.31 10.05 0.57
N SER A 20 16.79 11.27 0.36
CA SER A 20 17.85 11.56 -0.62
C SER A 20 19.24 11.16 -0.14
N GLY A 21 19.39 10.69 1.12
CA GLY A 21 20.69 10.35 1.70
C GLY A 21 21.54 11.60 1.99
N PHE A 22 20.90 12.68 2.47
CA PHE A 22 21.63 13.86 2.88
C PHE A 22 22.39 13.58 4.17
N PRO A 23 23.67 14.04 4.29
CA PRO A 23 24.53 13.75 5.43
C PRO A 23 23.85 14.04 6.78
N LEU A 24 24.19 13.25 7.80
CA LEU A 24 23.74 13.36 9.19
C LEU A 24 22.27 12.99 9.45
N LEU A 25 21.49 12.61 8.43
CA LEU A 25 20.12 12.13 8.60
C LEU A 25 20.07 10.59 8.60
N SER A 26 18.99 10.00 9.14
CA SER A 26 18.86 8.56 9.31
C SER A 26 19.01 7.77 7.99
N GLY A 27 18.45 8.29 6.89
CA GLY A 27 18.55 7.70 5.56
C GLY A 27 19.96 7.70 4.96
N PHE A 28 20.84 8.56 5.42
CA PHE A 28 22.25 8.56 5.04
C PHE A 28 22.94 7.32 5.57
N TYR A 29 22.89 7.09 6.88
CA TYR A 29 23.60 5.96 7.52
C TYR A 29 23.11 4.60 6.99
N SER A 30 21.79 4.41 6.85
CA SER A 30 21.27 3.14 6.34
C SER A 30 21.64 2.87 4.88
N LYS A 31 21.65 3.91 4.04
CA LYS A 31 22.07 3.76 2.63
C LYS A 31 23.54 3.48 2.50
N ASP A 32 24.39 4.16 3.28
CA ASP A 32 25.82 3.97 3.23
C ASP A 32 26.23 2.57 3.67
N GLU A 33 25.57 2.00 4.66
CA GLU A 33 25.79 0.62 5.09
C GLU A 33 25.50 -0.37 3.94
N ILE A 34 24.31 -0.22 3.30
CA ILE A 34 23.93 -1.05 2.13
C ILE A 34 24.94 -0.88 0.97
N ILE A 35 25.31 0.37 0.65
CA ILE A 35 26.22 0.69 -0.44
C ILE A 35 27.62 0.15 -0.15
N GLY A 36 28.09 0.24 1.10
CA GLY A 36 29.39 -0.28 1.53
C GLY A 36 29.51 -1.78 1.35
N HIS A 37 28.49 -2.54 1.77
CA HIS A 37 28.45 -3.99 1.57
C HIS A 37 28.41 -4.36 0.09
N LEU A 38 27.59 -3.72 -0.71
CA LEU A 38 27.48 -4.01 -2.14
C LEU A 38 28.77 -3.66 -2.90
N PHE A 39 29.50 -2.63 -2.49
CA PHE A 39 30.78 -2.29 -3.10
C PHE A 39 31.82 -3.42 -2.90
N ALA A 40 31.82 -4.05 -1.72
CA ALA A 40 32.74 -5.14 -1.42
C ALA A 40 32.35 -6.46 -2.13
N GLU A 41 31.06 -6.75 -2.26
CA GLU A 41 30.57 -8.03 -2.78
C GLU A 41 30.33 -8.02 -4.29
N ASN A 42 29.70 -6.95 -4.82
CA ASN A 42 29.29 -6.91 -6.23
C ASN A 42 29.31 -5.49 -6.81
N PRO A 43 30.39 -5.13 -7.52
CA PRO A 43 30.52 -3.79 -8.13
C PRO A 43 29.43 -3.43 -9.13
N MET A 44 28.83 -4.42 -9.82
CA MET A 44 27.74 -4.16 -10.76
C MET A 44 26.46 -3.70 -10.02
N LEU A 45 26.09 -4.41 -8.95
CA LEU A 45 24.95 -4.03 -8.11
C LEU A 45 25.18 -2.68 -7.43
N TYR A 46 26.40 -2.41 -6.96
CA TYR A 46 26.79 -1.09 -6.46
C TYR A 46 26.46 0.02 -7.46
N GLY A 47 26.84 -0.14 -8.73
CA GLY A 47 26.54 0.84 -9.79
C GLY A 47 25.04 1.07 -9.99
N VAL A 48 24.24 0.01 -9.99
CA VAL A 48 22.76 0.08 -10.12
C VAL A 48 22.15 0.82 -8.93
N ILE A 49 22.59 0.50 -7.70
CA ILE A 49 22.08 1.15 -6.48
C ILE A 49 22.48 2.62 -6.43
N MET A 50 23.74 2.96 -6.77
CA MET A 50 24.17 4.36 -6.85
C MET A 50 23.37 5.16 -7.88
N PHE A 51 23.08 4.59 -9.04
CA PHE A 51 22.21 5.22 -10.02
C PHE A 51 20.81 5.46 -9.46
N SER A 52 20.23 4.48 -8.75
CA SER A 52 18.94 4.60 -8.07
C SER A 52 18.93 5.69 -6.99
N VAL A 53 20.02 5.84 -6.23
CA VAL A 53 20.19 6.92 -5.22
C VAL A 53 20.16 8.29 -5.89
N VAL A 54 20.87 8.47 -7.01
CA VAL A 54 20.83 9.72 -7.77
C VAL A 54 19.44 10.03 -8.29
N LEU A 55 18.75 9.06 -8.89
CA LEU A 55 17.39 9.23 -9.37
C LEU A 55 16.43 9.59 -8.24
N THR A 56 16.59 8.94 -7.08
CA THR A 56 15.77 9.22 -5.88
C THR A 56 15.95 10.67 -5.43
N ALA A 57 17.18 11.15 -5.33
CA ALA A 57 17.46 12.54 -4.99
C ALA A 57 16.85 13.51 -6.03
N VAL A 58 17.02 13.23 -7.32
CA VAL A 58 16.48 14.07 -8.40
C VAL A 58 14.96 14.21 -8.31
N TYR A 59 14.21 13.09 -8.25
CA TYR A 59 12.75 13.20 -8.25
C TYR A 59 12.20 13.79 -6.93
N MET A 60 12.84 13.52 -5.80
CA MET A 60 12.39 14.05 -4.50
C MET A 60 12.64 15.57 -4.40
N PHE A 61 13.81 16.07 -4.79
CA PHE A 61 14.06 17.51 -4.81
C PHE A 61 13.21 18.23 -5.88
N ARG A 62 12.99 17.61 -7.04
CA ARG A 62 12.05 18.14 -8.03
C ARG A 62 10.66 18.29 -7.44
N LEU A 63 10.13 17.24 -6.80
CA LEU A 63 8.82 17.26 -6.15
C LEU A 63 8.74 18.36 -5.10
N TYR A 64 9.73 18.44 -4.21
CA TYR A 64 9.80 19.46 -3.15
C TYR A 64 9.80 20.87 -3.71
N PHE A 65 10.70 21.19 -4.63
CA PHE A 65 10.80 22.54 -5.18
C PHE A 65 9.58 22.94 -6.01
N LEU A 66 9.02 22.06 -6.80
CA LEU A 66 7.81 22.31 -7.58
C LEU A 66 6.56 22.49 -6.72
N THR A 67 6.52 21.89 -5.53
CA THR A 67 5.37 21.97 -4.61
C THR A 67 5.45 23.24 -3.75
N PHE A 68 6.58 23.48 -3.12
CA PHE A 68 6.70 24.52 -2.07
C PHE A 68 7.35 25.82 -2.53
N HIS A 69 8.09 25.80 -3.65
CA HIS A 69 8.75 26.97 -4.21
C HIS A 69 8.07 27.40 -5.51
N GLY A 70 8.27 28.67 -5.88
CA GLY A 70 7.64 29.24 -7.06
C GLY A 70 6.24 29.84 -6.81
N SER A 71 5.57 30.25 -7.90
CA SER A 71 4.22 30.84 -7.86
C SER A 71 3.16 29.76 -7.66
N PHE A 72 2.08 30.12 -6.98
CA PHE A 72 0.91 29.22 -6.86
C PHE A 72 0.24 29.04 -8.23
N ARG A 73 0.05 27.80 -8.67
CA ARG A 73 -0.46 27.45 -10.00
C ARG A 73 -1.94 27.03 -10.02
N GLY A 74 -2.58 26.99 -8.88
CA GLY A 74 -4.00 26.72 -8.76
C GLY A 74 -4.87 27.96 -9.02
N THR A 75 -6.19 27.76 -8.98
CA THR A 75 -7.17 28.84 -9.06
C THR A 75 -7.14 29.71 -7.82
N LYS A 76 -7.68 30.96 -7.90
CA LYS A 76 -7.79 31.85 -6.77
C LYS A 76 -8.57 31.21 -5.62
N HIS A 77 -9.68 30.54 -5.93
CA HIS A 77 -10.49 29.80 -4.97
C HIS A 77 -9.68 28.74 -4.21
N GLN A 78 -8.85 27.96 -4.90
CA GLN A 78 -7.97 26.95 -4.26
C GLN A 78 -6.92 27.59 -3.37
N LYS A 79 -6.42 28.77 -3.73
CA LYS A 79 -5.44 29.49 -2.91
C LYS A 79 -6.06 30.03 -1.62
N ASP A 80 -7.29 30.55 -1.69
CA ASP A 80 -8.00 31.14 -0.56
C ASP A 80 -8.45 30.08 0.45
N HIS A 81 -8.66 28.83 -0.01
CA HIS A 81 -8.97 27.68 0.84
C HIS A 81 -7.75 26.85 1.28
N ALA A 82 -6.55 27.18 0.81
CA ALA A 82 -5.34 26.50 1.24
C ALA A 82 -4.98 26.94 2.67
N HIS A 83 -4.88 25.97 3.58
CA HIS A 83 -4.48 26.18 4.98
C HIS A 83 -3.64 25.00 5.47
N GLU A 84 -3.01 25.13 6.62
CA GLU A 84 -2.28 24.04 7.26
C GLU A 84 -3.23 22.91 7.66
N SER A 85 -2.74 21.68 7.56
CA SER A 85 -3.50 20.49 7.95
C SER A 85 -3.77 20.46 9.45
N PRO A 86 -4.87 19.81 9.91
CA PRO A 86 -5.18 19.70 11.33
C PRO A 86 -4.10 18.94 12.11
N ILE A 87 -4.07 19.14 13.43
CA ILE A 87 -3.06 18.54 14.32
C ILE A 87 -2.98 17.01 14.20
N SER A 88 -4.11 16.35 13.97
CA SER A 88 -4.16 14.89 13.77
C SER A 88 -3.33 14.39 12.57
N MET A 89 -3.08 15.25 11.59
CA MET A 89 -2.23 14.96 10.42
C MET A 89 -0.81 15.49 10.60
N THR A 90 -0.64 16.68 11.19
CA THR A 90 0.68 17.29 11.34
C THR A 90 1.51 16.66 12.46
N LEU A 91 0.88 16.17 13.53
CA LEU A 91 1.59 15.51 14.63
C LEU A 91 2.38 14.27 14.20
N PRO A 92 1.79 13.30 13.47
CA PRO A 92 2.55 12.16 12.92
C PRO A 92 3.71 12.60 12.02
N LEU A 93 3.52 13.63 11.19
CA LEU A 93 4.57 14.14 10.32
C LEU A 93 5.73 14.73 11.12
N VAL A 94 5.45 15.45 12.21
CA VAL A 94 6.48 16.00 13.10
C VAL A 94 7.25 14.88 13.80
N ILE A 95 6.55 13.85 14.32
CA ILE A 95 7.20 12.68 14.94
C ILE A 95 8.12 11.99 13.95
N LEU A 96 7.63 11.72 12.73
CA LEU A 96 8.44 11.10 11.68
C LEU A 96 9.63 11.96 11.27
N ALA A 97 9.47 13.28 11.21
CA ALA A 97 10.57 14.20 10.91
C ALA A 97 11.64 14.15 12.01
N ILE A 98 11.25 14.14 13.30
CA ILE A 98 12.17 13.98 14.43
C ILE A 98 12.93 12.63 14.32
N LEU A 99 12.22 11.54 14.06
CA LEU A 99 12.84 10.23 13.88
C LEU A 99 13.77 10.20 12.65
N SER A 100 13.44 10.91 11.58
CA SER A 100 14.31 11.03 10.39
C SER A 100 15.61 11.81 10.70
N VAL A 101 15.59 12.72 11.64
CA VAL A 101 16.81 13.43 12.08
C VAL A 101 17.62 12.60 13.05
N PHE A 102 16.99 12.01 14.05
CA PHE A 102 17.69 11.38 15.18
C PHE A 102 17.80 9.86 15.08
N GLY A 103 16.97 9.21 14.26
CA GLY A 103 16.92 7.75 14.14
C GLY A 103 18.25 7.12 13.70
N GLY A 104 19.06 7.84 12.93
CA GLY A 104 20.40 7.38 12.53
C GLY A 104 21.39 7.25 13.68
N LEU A 105 21.13 7.94 14.81
CA LEU A 105 21.99 7.84 16.01
C LEU A 105 21.92 6.46 16.67
N LEU A 106 20.87 5.67 16.38
CA LEU A 106 20.71 4.32 16.93
C LEU A 106 21.69 3.30 16.36
N ASN A 107 22.25 3.59 15.17
CA ASN A 107 23.22 2.70 14.51
C ASN A 107 24.26 3.55 13.74
N LEU A 108 25.10 4.24 14.47
CA LEU A 108 26.19 5.03 13.88
C LEU A 108 27.31 4.09 13.41
N PRO A 109 27.94 4.34 12.25
CA PRO A 109 29.13 3.62 11.84
C PRO A 109 30.21 3.72 12.92
N GLY A 110 30.92 2.63 13.17
CA GLY A 110 32.00 2.55 14.17
C GLY A 110 33.12 3.58 14.01
N LEU A 111 33.09 4.32 12.91
CA LEU A 111 33.96 5.45 12.62
C LEU A 111 33.74 6.67 13.55
N PHE A 112 32.51 6.87 14.04
CA PHE A 112 32.15 8.07 14.81
C PHE A 112 32.15 7.84 16.31
N LEU A 113 31.93 6.61 16.78
CA LEU A 113 31.85 6.25 18.20
C LEU A 113 32.39 4.84 18.40
N HIS A 114 33.13 4.60 19.51
CA HIS A 114 33.68 3.31 19.88
C HIS A 114 32.59 2.22 20.05
N GLU A 115 32.96 0.97 20.13
CA GLU A 115 32.20 -0.30 20.10
C GLU A 115 30.77 -0.38 20.71
N GLY A 116 30.27 0.68 21.35
CA GLY A 116 28.91 0.74 21.93
C GLY A 116 27.83 1.39 21.07
N ALA A 117 28.16 1.88 19.88
CA ALA A 117 27.24 2.69 19.04
C ALA A 117 26.31 1.86 18.12
N HIS A 118 26.52 0.54 18.07
CA HIS A 118 25.71 -0.39 17.26
C HIS A 118 24.53 -0.99 18.07
N TRP A 119 23.83 -0.16 18.81
CA TRP A 119 22.76 -0.63 19.68
C TRP A 119 21.67 -1.40 18.92
N LEU A 120 21.25 -0.91 17.75
CA LEU A 120 20.24 -1.56 16.93
C LEU A 120 20.71 -2.90 16.39
N THR A 121 21.95 -2.99 15.92
CA THR A 121 22.56 -4.22 15.43
C THR A 121 22.62 -5.27 16.55
N HIS A 122 23.09 -4.90 17.75
CA HIS A 122 23.12 -5.79 18.91
C HIS A 122 21.74 -6.24 19.35
N TYR A 123 20.76 -5.35 19.34
CA TYR A 123 19.37 -5.68 19.66
C TYR A 123 18.79 -6.70 18.67
N LEU A 124 19.01 -6.50 17.38
CA LEU A 124 18.52 -7.40 16.33
C LEU A 124 19.27 -8.73 16.30
N ALA A 125 20.55 -8.78 16.67
CA ALA A 125 21.34 -10.00 16.74
C ALA A 125 20.78 -11.04 17.70
N GLY A 126 20.04 -10.62 18.72
CA GLY A 126 19.36 -11.52 19.66
C GLY A 126 18.06 -12.13 19.10
N ALA A 127 17.57 -11.74 17.95
CA ALA A 127 16.35 -12.26 17.38
C ALA A 127 16.56 -13.63 16.72
N PRO A 128 15.70 -14.65 17.01
CA PRO A 128 15.83 -15.97 16.40
C PRO A 128 15.73 -15.90 14.88
N GLY A 129 16.74 -16.43 14.18
CA GLY A 129 16.79 -16.48 12.72
C GLY A 129 17.47 -15.30 12.03
N LEU A 130 17.81 -14.24 12.76
CA LEU A 130 18.69 -13.16 12.31
C LEU A 130 20.12 -13.41 12.82
N GLY A 131 20.77 -14.47 12.34
CA GLY A 131 22.20 -14.61 12.54
C GLY A 131 22.91 -13.40 11.96
N LEU A 132 23.80 -12.75 12.74
CA LEU A 132 24.69 -11.75 12.19
C LEU A 132 25.53 -12.46 11.12
N ILE A 133 25.24 -12.18 9.86
CA ILE A 133 26.11 -12.54 8.76
C ILE A 133 27.30 -11.59 8.94
N GLU A 134 28.46 -12.13 9.35
CA GLU A 134 29.72 -11.37 9.30
C GLU A 134 30.01 -11.04 7.83
N HIS A 135 29.59 -9.90 7.41
CA HIS A 135 29.96 -9.39 6.09
C HIS A 135 31.38 -8.82 6.18
N PRO A 136 32.20 -9.03 5.14
CA PRO A 136 33.51 -8.41 5.07
C PRO A 136 33.33 -6.89 5.14
N GLU A 137 33.74 -6.30 6.25
CA GLU A 137 33.73 -4.84 6.38
C GLU A 137 34.72 -4.25 5.36
N ALA A 138 34.25 -3.30 4.58
CA ALA A 138 35.12 -2.54 3.72
C ALA A 138 36.16 -1.80 4.60
N ALA A 139 37.42 -1.74 4.15
CA ALA A 139 38.45 -1.00 4.88
C ALA A 139 37.93 0.41 5.25
N VAL A 140 38.22 0.90 6.46
CA VAL A 140 37.74 2.19 6.99
C VAL A 140 37.92 3.33 5.99
N ASN A 141 39.04 3.37 5.29
CA ASN A 141 39.29 4.39 4.26
C ASN A 141 38.34 4.29 3.08
N THR A 142 37.92 3.09 2.70
CA THR A 142 36.95 2.85 1.62
C THR A 142 35.58 3.30 2.03
N THR A 143 35.16 3.02 3.27
CA THR A 143 33.89 3.47 3.81
C THR A 143 33.80 4.99 3.84
N ILE A 144 34.83 5.68 4.33
CA ILE A 144 34.90 7.16 4.31
C ILE A 144 34.78 7.71 2.89
N LEU A 145 35.46 7.09 1.94
CA LEU A 145 35.42 7.50 0.54
C LEU A 145 34.00 7.36 -0.04
N LEU A 146 33.35 6.22 0.20
CA LEU A 146 31.98 5.98 -0.27
C LEU A 146 30.99 6.97 0.35
N MET A 147 31.08 7.22 1.66
CA MET A 147 30.27 8.24 2.36
C MET A 147 30.49 9.64 1.78
N ALA A 148 31.73 10.01 1.49
CA ALA A 148 32.08 11.29 0.87
C ALA A 148 31.49 11.41 -0.56
N VAL A 149 31.58 10.36 -1.35
CA VAL A 149 31.00 10.31 -2.70
C VAL A 149 29.48 10.44 -2.63
N ALA A 150 28.80 9.65 -1.79
CA ALA A 150 27.35 9.70 -1.62
C ALA A 150 26.88 11.09 -1.16
N SER A 151 27.56 11.68 -0.19
CA SER A 151 27.29 13.04 0.30
C SER A 151 27.45 14.10 -0.80
N THR A 152 28.54 14.03 -1.55
CA THR A 152 28.81 14.98 -2.64
C THR A 152 27.75 14.89 -3.74
N VAL A 153 27.35 13.67 -4.10
CA VAL A 153 26.28 13.42 -5.09
C VAL A 153 24.95 14.00 -4.58
N SER A 154 24.56 13.71 -3.36
CA SER A 154 23.29 14.21 -2.79
C SER A 154 23.24 15.74 -2.73
N ILE A 155 24.32 16.37 -2.26
CA ILE A 155 24.45 17.84 -2.21
C ILE A 155 24.46 18.43 -3.63
N GLY A 156 25.20 17.81 -4.56
CA GLY A 156 25.24 18.25 -5.96
C GLY A 156 23.88 18.23 -6.63
N VAL A 157 23.11 17.17 -6.43
CA VAL A 157 21.72 17.05 -6.93
C VAL A 157 20.80 18.09 -6.27
N LEU A 158 20.93 18.34 -4.97
CA LEU A 158 20.17 19.39 -4.26
C LEU A 158 20.42 20.77 -4.89
N ILE A 159 21.70 21.13 -5.08
CA ILE A 159 22.09 22.41 -5.67
C ILE A 159 21.56 22.51 -7.11
N TRP A 160 21.74 21.47 -7.91
CA TRP A 160 21.23 21.44 -9.29
C TRP A 160 19.72 21.60 -9.33
N ALA A 161 18.98 20.87 -8.50
CA ALA A 161 17.54 20.95 -8.43
C ALA A 161 17.05 22.33 -7.94
N TYR A 162 17.74 22.92 -6.97
CA TYR A 162 17.44 24.29 -6.51
C TYR A 162 17.60 25.31 -7.63
N LEU A 163 18.74 25.27 -8.35
CA LEU A 163 19.00 26.19 -9.46
C LEU A 163 17.99 26.02 -10.61
N THR A 164 17.59 24.79 -10.89
CA THR A 164 16.68 24.47 -12.00
C THR A 164 15.23 24.77 -11.66
N TYR A 165 14.74 24.30 -10.53
CA TYR A 165 13.31 24.38 -10.20
C TYR A 165 12.94 25.58 -9.33
N ALA A 166 13.78 25.97 -8.37
CA ALA A 166 13.46 27.07 -7.50
C ALA A 166 13.88 28.43 -8.10
N LYS A 167 15.11 28.55 -8.62
CA LYS A 167 15.64 29.81 -9.13
C LYS A 167 15.17 30.12 -10.55
N LYS A 168 15.26 29.18 -11.47
CA LYS A 168 14.79 29.36 -12.86
C LYS A 168 13.28 29.27 -13.01
N GLY A 169 12.56 28.77 -11.99
CA GLY A 169 11.12 28.64 -12.03
C GLY A 169 10.64 27.66 -13.11
N ALA A 170 11.41 26.57 -13.35
CA ALA A 170 11.03 25.58 -14.35
C ALA A 170 9.64 25.04 -14.05
N ILE A 171 8.71 25.28 -14.95
CA ILE A 171 7.32 24.84 -14.88
C ILE A 171 7.23 23.49 -15.59
N ALA A 172 6.40 22.58 -15.08
CA ALA A 172 6.06 21.36 -15.79
C ALA A 172 5.43 21.74 -17.16
N ARG A 173 5.97 21.19 -18.24
CA ARG A 173 5.43 21.38 -19.59
C ARG A 173 4.06 20.71 -19.70
N LYS A 174 3.21 21.22 -20.60
CA LYS A 174 1.94 20.57 -20.91
C LYS A 174 2.21 19.25 -21.65
N ASP A 175 1.31 18.30 -21.48
CA ASP A 175 1.43 16.96 -22.10
C ASP A 175 1.56 17.04 -23.64
N SER A 176 0.94 18.06 -24.26
CA SER A 176 1.03 18.32 -25.70
C SER A 176 2.40 18.80 -26.20
N GLU A 177 3.27 19.23 -25.31
CA GLU A 177 4.61 19.78 -25.63
C GLU A 177 5.73 18.76 -25.37
N LEU A 178 5.37 17.56 -24.90
CA LEU A 178 6.30 16.49 -24.56
C LEU A 178 6.73 15.74 -25.83
N SER A 179 8.01 15.36 -25.90
CA SER A 179 8.55 14.60 -27.05
C SER A 179 9.52 13.50 -26.59
N GLY A 180 9.60 12.43 -27.37
CA GLY A 180 10.57 11.34 -27.16
C GLY A 180 10.54 10.73 -25.76
N TRP A 181 11.64 10.80 -25.05
CA TRP A 181 11.78 10.24 -23.69
C TRP A 181 10.88 10.88 -22.65
N GLU A 182 10.49 12.15 -22.84
CA GLU A 182 9.56 12.84 -21.94
C GLU A 182 8.17 12.20 -22.00
N VAL A 183 7.70 11.81 -23.19
CA VAL A 183 6.43 11.09 -23.38
C VAL A 183 6.49 9.72 -22.72
N LEU A 184 7.60 8.99 -22.91
CA LEU A 184 7.77 7.67 -22.30
C LEU A 184 7.74 7.75 -20.76
N SER A 185 8.41 8.75 -20.19
CA SER A 185 8.40 9.02 -18.75
C SER A 185 7.02 9.43 -18.24
N ASN A 186 6.32 10.30 -18.97
CA ASN A 186 4.97 10.76 -18.62
C ASN A 186 3.95 9.61 -18.66
N ARG A 187 4.09 8.70 -19.63
CA ARG A 187 3.33 7.45 -19.75
C ARG A 187 3.82 6.34 -18.81
N LYS A 188 4.68 6.66 -17.82
CA LYS A 188 5.21 5.70 -16.85
C LYS A 188 5.80 4.44 -17.49
N LEU A 189 6.51 4.60 -18.61
CA LEU A 189 7.08 3.50 -19.41
C LEU A 189 6.03 2.48 -19.88
N TYR A 190 4.77 2.88 -19.99
CA TYR A 190 3.61 2.04 -20.33
C TYR A 190 3.38 0.85 -19.37
N TRP A 191 3.89 0.94 -18.12
CA TRP A 191 3.67 -0.09 -17.11
C TRP A 191 2.20 -0.23 -16.72
N ASP A 192 1.46 0.88 -16.64
CA ASP A 192 0.03 0.86 -16.30
C ASP A 192 -0.77 0.14 -17.40
N GLU A 193 -0.46 0.38 -18.68
CA GLU A 193 -1.08 -0.29 -19.81
C GLU A 193 -0.75 -1.78 -19.86
N LEU A 194 0.52 -2.14 -19.58
CA LEU A 194 0.94 -3.54 -19.48
C LEU A 194 0.22 -4.27 -18.35
N TYR A 195 0.16 -3.65 -17.18
CA TYR A 195 -0.53 -4.19 -16.01
C TYR A 195 -2.03 -4.36 -16.27
N HIS A 196 -2.65 -3.36 -16.91
CA HIS A 196 -4.05 -3.42 -17.30
C HIS A 196 -4.31 -4.59 -18.26
N LEU A 197 -3.43 -4.80 -19.25
CA LEU A 197 -3.57 -5.89 -20.22
C LEU A 197 -3.38 -7.26 -19.58
N LEU A 198 -2.36 -7.43 -18.74
CA LEU A 198 -1.95 -8.73 -18.20
C LEU A 198 -2.73 -9.16 -16.96
N ILE A 199 -3.20 -8.20 -16.15
CA ILE A 199 -3.82 -8.50 -14.86
C ILE A 199 -5.26 -8.03 -14.81
N VAL A 200 -5.52 -6.75 -15.11
CA VAL A 200 -6.86 -6.17 -14.93
C VAL A 200 -7.87 -6.81 -15.89
N LYS A 201 -7.61 -6.82 -17.19
CA LYS A 201 -8.52 -7.44 -18.18
C LYS A 201 -8.82 -8.90 -17.92
N PRO A 202 -7.83 -9.78 -17.65
CA PRO A 202 -8.13 -11.18 -17.30
C PRO A 202 -8.93 -11.30 -16.00
N SER A 203 -8.66 -10.48 -15.00
CA SER A 203 -9.40 -10.48 -13.74
C SER A 203 -10.85 -10.02 -13.92
N GLU A 204 -11.09 -8.98 -14.73
CA GLU A 204 -12.43 -8.53 -15.09
C GLU A 204 -13.20 -9.60 -15.88
N PHE A 205 -12.54 -10.26 -16.83
CA PHE A 205 -13.12 -11.36 -17.58
C PHE A 205 -13.50 -12.54 -16.65
N LEU A 206 -12.62 -12.92 -15.72
CA LEU A 206 -12.92 -13.94 -14.73
C LEU A 206 -14.08 -13.53 -13.82
N GLY A 207 -14.05 -12.28 -13.32
CA GLY A 207 -15.11 -11.74 -12.46
C GLY A 207 -16.48 -11.73 -13.15
N THR A 208 -16.55 -11.26 -14.39
CA THR A 208 -17.81 -11.25 -15.17
C THR A 208 -18.30 -12.65 -15.49
N THR A 209 -17.39 -13.56 -15.81
CA THR A 209 -17.72 -14.97 -16.10
C THR A 209 -18.25 -15.68 -14.85
N LEU A 210 -17.57 -15.51 -13.71
CA LEU A 210 -18.01 -16.07 -12.44
C LEU A 210 -19.37 -15.48 -12.01
N ASN A 211 -19.54 -14.16 -12.12
CA ASN A 211 -20.83 -13.52 -11.80
C ASN A 211 -21.96 -14.10 -12.66
N ASN A 212 -21.78 -14.20 -13.96
CA ASN A 212 -22.80 -14.68 -14.89
C ASN A 212 -23.10 -16.18 -14.73
N LEU A 213 -22.08 -17.01 -14.47
CA LEU A 213 -22.25 -18.46 -14.32
C LEU A 213 -22.70 -18.82 -12.91
N VAL A 214 -22.01 -18.36 -11.89
CA VAL A 214 -22.25 -18.77 -10.50
C VAL A 214 -23.45 -18.04 -9.93
N GLU A 215 -23.45 -16.70 -9.92
CA GLU A 215 -24.59 -15.95 -9.39
C GLU A 215 -25.81 -16.06 -10.30
N GLY A 216 -25.65 -15.79 -11.59
CA GLY A 216 -26.77 -15.73 -12.52
C GLY A 216 -27.43 -17.09 -12.75
N LYS A 217 -26.67 -18.13 -13.04
CA LYS A 217 -27.23 -19.44 -13.42
C LYS A 217 -27.34 -20.44 -12.27
N ILE A 218 -26.37 -20.49 -11.36
CA ILE A 218 -26.35 -21.51 -10.31
C ILE A 218 -27.11 -21.01 -9.05
N LEU A 219 -26.68 -19.93 -8.45
CA LEU A 219 -27.27 -19.45 -7.20
C LEU A 219 -28.71 -18.96 -7.38
N ASN A 220 -28.93 -18.11 -8.38
CA ASN A 220 -30.28 -17.60 -8.63
C ASN A 220 -31.24 -18.70 -9.09
N ALA A 221 -30.80 -19.60 -10.00
CA ALA A 221 -31.64 -20.73 -10.40
C ALA A 221 -31.95 -21.68 -9.23
N GLY A 222 -30.98 -21.91 -8.34
CA GLY A 222 -31.20 -22.69 -7.13
C GLY A 222 -32.21 -22.06 -6.18
N ILE A 223 -32.06 -20.76 -5.88
CA ILE A 223 -32.96 -20.02 -4.99
C ILE A 223 -34.37 -19.93 -5.58
N PHE A 224 -34.49 -19.55 -6.86
CA PHE A 224 -35.80 -19.52 -7.55
C PHE A 224 -36.41 -20.91 -7.70
N GLY A 225 -35.58 -21.94 -7.92
CA GLY A 225 -36.04 -23.34 -7.94
C GLY A 225 -36.67 -23.77 -6.61
N LEU A 226 -36.03 -23.48 -5.49
CA LEU A 226 -36.57 -23.72 -4.16
C LEU A 226 -37.88 -22.95 -3.92
N ALA A 227 -37.94 -21.68 -4.31
CA ALA A 227 -39.17 -20.87 -4.19
C ALA A 227 -40.30 -21.49 -5.01
N LEU A 228 -40.08 -21.91 -6.24
CA LEU A 228 -41.08 -22.57 -7.08
C LEU A 228 -41.52 -23.94 -6.52
N LEU A 229 -40.60 -24.70 -5.92
CA LEU A 229 -40.95 -25.94 -5.25
C LEU A 229 -41.88 -25.69 -4.03
N THR A 230 -41.54 -24.69 -3.24
CA THR A 230 -42.36 -24.29 -2.08
C THR A 230 -43.74 -23.80 -2.52
N GLU A 231 -43.83 -22.98 -3.56
CA GLU A 231 -45.07 -22.52 -4.15
C GLU A 231 -45.94 -23.69 -4.65
N LYS A 232 -45.36 -24.60 -5.46
CA LYS A 232 -46.06 -25.77 -5.96
C LYS A 232 -46.54 -26.69 -4.83
N ALA A 233 -45.70 -26.93 -3.82
CA ALA A 233 -46.11 -27.68 -2.63
C ALA A 233 -47.28 -26.99 -1.89
N GLY A 234 -47.21 -25.67 -1.70
CA GLY A 234 -48.29 -24.88 -1.10
C GLY A 234 -49.60 -24.97 -1.87
N ILE A 235 -49.55 -24.93 -3.22
CA ILE A 235 -50.77 -25.10 -4.07
C ILE A 235 -51.37 -26.49 -3.89
N GLN A 236 -50.55 -27.54 -3.81
CA GLN A 236 -51.07 -28.90 -3.59
C GLN A 236 -51.68 -29.06 -2.19
N VAL A 237 -51.01 -28.54 -1.15
CA VAL A 237 -51.57 -28.56 0.22
C VAL A 237 -52.88 -27.76 0.29
N ARG A 238 -52.98 -26.64 -0.42
CA ARG A 238 -54.21 -25.83 -0.47
C ARG A 238 -55.39 -26.57 -1.08
N LYS A 239 -55.16 -27.55 -2.00
CA LYS A 239 -56.25 -28.38 -2.56
C LYS A 239 -56.93 -29.29 -1.52
N LEU A 240 -56.23 -29.57 -0.40
CA LEU A 240 -56.85 -30.31 0.74
C LEU A 240 -57.86 -29.45 1.51
N GLN A 241 -57.77 -28.13 1.33
CA GLN A 241 -58.70 -27.16 1.96
C GLN A 241 -59.87 -26.87 0.99
N ASN A 242 -60.90 -27.69 1.03
CA ASN A 242 -62.08 -27.53 0.15
C ASN A 242 -63.17 -26.60 0.72
N GLY A 243 -62.96 -26.07 1.90
CA GLY A 243 -63.94 -25.17 2.57
C GLY A 243 -65.21 -25.88 3.11
N LEU A 244 -65.32 -27.17 2.94
CA LEU A 244 -66.49 -27.94 3.43
C LEU A 244 -66.21 -28.45 4.86
N VAL A 245 -66.98 -27.98 5.83
CA VAL A 245 -66.81 -28.37 7.24
C VAL A 245 -66.92 -29.88 7.45
N SER A 246 -67.77 -30.57 6.68
CA SER A 246 -67.94 -32.04 6.70
C SER A 246 -66.63 -32.75 6.32
N SER A 247 -65.85 -32.24 5.38
CA SER A 247 -64.55 -32.85 5.01
C SER A 247 -63.51 -32.72 6.15
N TYR A 248 -63.47 -31.62 6.84
CA TYR A 248 -62.57 -31.43 7.99
C TYR A 248 -62.93 -32.33 9.15
N LEU A 249 -64.23 -32.48 9.43
CA LEU A 249 -64.73 -33.43 10.44
C LEU A 249 -64.39 -34.88 10.11
N LEU A 250 -64.49 -35.29 8.81
CA LEU A 250 -64.11 -36.61 8.34
C LEU A 250 -62.64 -36.87 8.56
N TRP A 251 -61.76 -35.93 8.18
CA TRP A 251 -60.32 -36.05 8.42
C TRP A 251 -59.97 -36.10 9.91
N MET A 252 -60.66 -35.35 10.76
CA MET A 252 -60.48 -35.38 12.20
C MET A 252 -60.86 -36.74 12.79
N VAL A 253 -61.98 -37.35 12.34
CA VAL A 253 -62.41 -38.70 12.75
C VAL A 253 -61.40 -39.75 12.28
N ILE A 254 -60.93 -39.67 11.02
CA ILE A 254 -59.90 -40.59 10.52
C ILE A 254 -58.63 -40.48 11.36
N GLY A 255 -58.17 -39.28 11.68
CA GLY A 255 -56.98 -39.06 12.54
C GLY A 255 -57.16 -39.65 13.94
N LEU A 256 -58.35 -39.53 14.52
CA LEU A 256 -58.64 -40.11 15.82
C LEU A 256 -58.64 -41.65 15.78
N ILE A 257 -59.20 -42.22 14.73
CA ILE A 257 -59.18 -43.67 14.53
C ILE A 257 -57.73 -44.18 14.36
N MET A 258 -56.91 -43.49 13.56
CA MET A 258 -55.50 -43.85 13.40
C MET A 258 -54.74 -43.81 14.73
N LEU A 259 -54.98 -42.78 15.56
CA LEU A 259 -54.38 -42.67 16.87
C LEU A 259 -54.77 -43.82 17.80
N ILE A 260 -56.05 -44.20 17.78
CA ILE A 260 -56.55 -45.34 18.60
C ILE A 260 -55.93 -46.66 18.10
N VAL A 261 -55.87 -46.86 16.78
CA VAL A 261 -55.27 -48.06 16.20
C VAL A 261 -53.77 -48.14 16.53
N PHE A 262 -53.05 -47.02 16.39
CA PHE A 262 -51.63 -46.91 16.78
C PHE A 262 -51.44 -47.24 18.28
N TYR A 263 -52.28 -46.70 19.16
CA TYR A 263 -52.22 -46.99 20.58
C TYR A 263 -52.50 -48.48 20.86
N LEU A 264 -53.49 -49.09 20.25
CA LEU A 264 -53.81 -50.52 20.39
C LEU A 264 -52.69 -51.43 19.91
N ILE A 265 -52.12 -51.14 18.75
CA ILE A 265 -50.97 -51.89 18.23
C ILE A 265 -49.77 -51.80 19.18
N ASN A 266 -49.51 -50.61 19.72
CA ASN A 266 -48.37 -50.44 20.61
C ASN A 266 -48.59 -51.15 21.97
N THR A 267 -49.83 -51.16 22.48
CA THR A 267 -50.17 -51.89 23.73
C THR A 267 -50.21 -53.40 23.54
N LEU A 268 -50.59 -53.89 22.35
CA LEU A 268 -50.59 -55.33 22.03
C LEU A 268 -49.16 -55.87 21.80
N ASN A 269 -48.23 -55.05 21.36
CA ASN A 269 -46.83 -55.46 21.16
C ASN A 269 -45.96 -55.38 22.45
N TRP A 270 -46.53 -54.94 23.56
CA TRP A 270 -45.86 -54.86 24.85
C TRP A 270 -46.30 -55.96 25.83
N ASN A 271 -47.17 -56.88 25.44
CA ASN A 271 -47.56 -58.10 26.11
C ASN A 271 -47.08 -59.32 25.26
#